data_df6102364033b15e7e096b1c4b0b7d54
#
_entry.id   df6102364033b15e7e096b1c4b0b7d54
#
_cell.length_a   1.000
_cell.length_b   1.000
_cell.length_c   1.000
_cell.angle_alpha   90.00
_cell.angle_beta   90.00
_cell.angle_gamma   90.00
#
_symmetry.space_group_name_H-M   'P 1'
#
loop_
_entity.id
_entity.type
_entity.pdbx_description
1 polymer ?
#
loop_
_entity_poly.entity_id
_entity_poly.type
_entity_poly.pdbx_seq_one_letter_code
_entity_poly.pdbx_strand_id
1 'polypeptide(L)'
;MENNKFEVYQIQTVKRSSIHEAPYNPRKISNEARKKLKKGLKTYGLVQPIVVNRKTMNVVGGHQKLSIMDEEYKYPANDYSLQVSMINVDEETEVKINIFLNNPAAQGEWDNELLQEIKLSYPDIDFQKDLAFDMLDMQYIFAGSSLFDDENDSLFDTKTEQKDIVDMVEEAKKADRLKAARQAERDMRKADNRSDNDYQAKYDDYTLTLVFENNAAKQ
;
A
#
# COMPACT_ATOMS: atom_id res chain seq x y z
N MET A 1 -14.17 -7.91 -32.51
CA MET A 1 -13.98 -7.99 -31.03
C MET A 1 -14.19 -6.58 -30.50
N GLU A 2 -15.13 -6.38 -29.61
CA GLU A 2 -15.25 -5.08 -28.93
C GLU A 2 -13.98 -4.86 -28.09
N ASN A 3 -13.31 -3.75 -28.30
CA ASN A 3 -12.14 -3.38 -27.50
C ASN A 3 -12.61 -3.11 -26.05
N ASN A 4 -11.94 -3.73 -25.08
CA ASN A 4 -12.19 -3.45 -23.68
C ASN A 4 -11.91 -1.98 -23.40
N LYS A 5 -12.95 -1.23 -23.00
CA LYS A 5 -12.85 0.23 -22.76
C LYS A 5 -11.87 0.63 -21.65
N PHE A 6 -11.43 -0.33 -20.82
CA PHE A 6 -10.44 -0.10 -19.75
C PHE A 6 -9.01 -0.38 -20.20
N GLU A 7 -8.80 -0.98 -21.38
CA GLU A 7 -7.47 -1.20 -21.94
C GLU A 7 -6.97 0.05 -22.65
N VAL A 8 -6.30 0.91 -21.91
CA VAL A 8 -5.73 2.17 -22.41
C VAL A 8 -4.23 2.09 -22.71
N TYR A 9 -3.66 0.88 -22.67
CA TYR A 9 -2.24 0.64 -22.86
C TYR A 9 -1.94 -0.35 -23.97
N GLN A 10 -0.70 -0.35 -24.42
CA GLN A 10 -0.16 -1.33 -25.35
C GLN A 10 1.18 -1.85 -24.83
N ILE A 11 1.41 -3.17 -24.92
CA ILE A 11 2.72 -3.73 -24.58
C ILE A 11 3.68 -3.46 -25.71
N GLN A 12 4.81 -2.84 -25.39
CA GLN A 12 5.88 -2.52 -26.35
C GLN A 12 7.24 -2.88 -25.76
N THR A 13 8.14 -3.32 -26.63
CA THR A 13 9.56 -3.49 -26.28
C THR A 13 10.29 -2.19 -26.59
N VAL A 14 10.97 -1.64 -25.59
CA VAL A 14 11.75 -0.41 -25.69
C VAL A 14 13.17 -0.61 -25.18
N LYS A 15 14.10 0.23 -25.63
CA LYS A 15 15.43 0.33 -25.05
C LYS A 15 15.36 1.11 -23.73
N ARG A 16 16.15 0.69 -22.72
CA ARG A 16 16.23 1.43 -21.46
C ARG A 16 16.65 2.89 -21.67
N SER A 17 17.57 3.12 -22.59
CA SER A 17 18.06 4.45 -22.94
C SER A 17 17.00 5.39 -23.55
N SER A 18 15.88 4.84 -24.02
CA SER A 18 14.78 5.64 -24.60
C SER A 18 13.73 6.10 -23.60
N ILE A 19 13.81 5.66 -22.35
CA ILE A 19 12.84 6.03 -21.31
C ILE A 19 13.52 6.80 -20.18
N HIS A 20 12.77 7.70 -19.55
CA HIS A 20 13.28 8.62 -18.54
C HIS A 20 12.57 8.41 -17.21
N GLU A 21 13.28 8.63 -16.10
CA GLU A 21 12.61 8.72 -14.79
C GLU A 21 11.80 10.02 -14.71
N ALA A 22 10.56 9.92 -14.21
CA ALA A 22 9.73 11.10 -14.03
C ALA A 22 10.29 12.01 -12.94
N PRO A 23 10.62 13.28 -13.24
CA PRO A 23 11.22 14.20 -12.27
C PRO A 23 10.29 14.55 -11.10
N TYR A 24 9.00 14.34 -11.28
CA TYR A 24 7.94 14.63 -10.29
C TYR A 24 7.56 13.41 -9.43
N ASN A 25 8.22 12.26 -9.55
CA ASN A 25 7.85 11.06 -8.78
C ASN A 25 8.10 11.27 -7.27
N PRO A 26 7.03 11.33 -6.44
CA PRO A 26 7.18 11.64 -5.01
C PRO A 26 7.55 10.43 -4.17
N ARG A 27 7.48 9.21 -4.73
CA ARG A 27 7.62 7.97 -3.96
C ARG A 27 9.07 7.64 -3.66
N LYS A 28 9.36 7.51 -2.37
CA LYS A 28 10.63 6.99 -1.86
C LYS A 28 10.44 5.56 -1.34
N ILE A 29 11.50 4.79 -1.34
CA ILE A 29 11.52 3.43 -0.80
C ILE A 29 12.63 3.32 0.25
N SER A 30 12.37 2.62 1.36
CA SER A 30 13.42 2.31 2.34
C SER A 30 14.41 1.29 1.78
N ASN A 31 15.61 1.24 2.34
CA ASN A 31 16.61 0.25 1.94
C ASN A 31 16.12 -1.18 2.15
N GLU A 32 15.36 -1.42 3.19
CA GLU A 32 14.78 -2.74 3.51
C GLU A 32 13.72 -3.14 2.48
N ALA A 33 12.75 -2.26 2.21
CA ALA A 33 11.74 -2.50 1.19
C ALA A 33 12.36 -2.67 -0.21
N ARG A 34 13.45 -1.93 -0.52
CA ARG A 34 14.21 -2.13 -1.76
C ARG A 34 14.85 -3.52 -1.83
N LYS A 35 15.44 -4.02 -0.73
CA LYS A 35 16.00 -5.37 -0.66
C LYS A 35 14.93 -6.44 -0.89
N LYS A 36 13.76 -6.30 -0.25
CA LYS A 36 12.61 -7.18 -0.43
C LYS A 36 12.14 -7.18 -1.89
N LEU A 37 11.96 -5.99 -2.50
CA LEU A 37 11.58 -5.85 -3.89
C LEU A 37 12.62 -6.47 -4.85
N LYS A 38 13.92 -6.25 -4.59
CA LYS A 38 15.01 -6.84 -5.38
C LYS A 38 14.99 -8.36 -5.32
N LYS A 39 14.77 -8.93 -4.13
CA LYS A 39 14.60 -10.37 -3.96
C LYS A 39 13.42 -10.90 -4.77
N GLY A 40 12.25 -10.27 -4.66
CA GLY A 40 11.05 -10.64 -5.42
C GLY A 40 11.28 -10.59 -6.93
N LEU A 41 11.92 -9.55 -7.45
CA LEU A 41 12.27 -9.44 -8.87
C LEU A 41 13.23 -10.54 -9.33
N LYS A 42 14.17 -10.97 -8.48
CA LYS A 42 15.08 -12.08 -8.80
C LYS A 42 14.38 -13.44 -8.79
N THR A 43 13.44 -13.63 -7.89
CA THR A 43 12.72 -14.90 -7.71
C THR A 43 11.63 -15.08 -8.76
N TYR A 44 10.80 -14.05 -8.97
CA TYR A 44 9.58 -14.15 -9.79
C TYR A 44 9.72 -13.44 -11.14
N GLY A 45 10.75 -12.64 -11.35
CA GLY A 45 10.91 -11.80 -12.53
C GLY A 45 10.02 -10.55 -12.49
N LEU A 46 9.97 -9.85 -13.65
CA LEU A 46 9.12 -8.68 -13.84
C LEU A 46 7.70 -9.12 -14.24
N VAL A 47 6.91 -9.57 -13.28
CA VAL A 47 5.53 -10.06 -13.52
C VAL A 47 4.60 -8.94 -13.98
N GLN A 48 4.79 -7.72 -13.49
CA GLN A 48 4.00 -6.55 -13.86
C GLN A 48 4.87 -5.56 -14.62
N PRO A 49 4.54 -5.23 -15.88
CA PRO A 49 5.32 -4.31 -16.70
C PRO A 49 5.45 -2.92 -16.08
N ILE A 50 6.53 -2.23 -16.43
CA ILE A 50 6.73 -0.81 -16.12
C ILE A 50 5.80 0.01 -17.02
N VAL A 51 5.14 1.03 -16.46
CA VAL A 51 4.25 1.91 -17.20
C VAL A 51 5.03 3.12 -17.71
N VAL A 52 4.91 3.40 -19.00
CA VAL A 52 5.61 4.51 -19.67
C VAL A 52 4.61 5.32 -20.49
N ASN A 53 4.71 6.64 -20.48
CA ASN A 53 3.91 7.49 -21.36
C ASN A 53 4.61 7.71 -22.69
N ARG A 54 3.93 7.43 -23.78
CA ARG A 54 4.44 7.57 -25.15
C ARG A 54 4.84 9.00 -25.52
N LYS A 55 4.13 10.01 -25.00
CA LYS A 55 4.37 11.41 -25.36
C LYS A 55 5.65 11.96 -24.74
N THR A 56 5.92 11.58 -23.49
CA THR A 56 7.05 12.10 -22.71
C THR A 56 8.20 11.11 -22.62
N MET A 57 7.93 9.84 -22.88
CA MET A 57 8.82 8.71 -22.59
C MET A 57 9.19 8.60 -21.11
N ASN A 58 8.44 9.23 -20.24
CA ASN A 58 8.61 9.14 -18.80
C ASN A 58 8.03 7.83 -18.25
N VAL A 59 8.72 7.28 -17.27
CA VAL A 59 8.20 6.19 -16.44
C VAL A 59 7.13 6.75 -15.52
N VAL A 60 5.91 6.23 -15.62
CA VAL A 60 4.75 6.62 -14.81
C VAL A 60 4.56 5.70 -13.61
N GLY A 61 4.91 4.43 -13.77
CA GLY A 61 4.83 3.43 -12.70
C GLY A 61 5.95 2.40 -12.80
N GLY A 62 6.47 1.96 -11.64
CA GLY A 62 7.52 0.96 -11.58
C GLY A 62 8.95 1.50 -11.49
N HIS A 63 9.16 2.76 -11.10
CA HIS A 63 10.47 3.39 -10.94
C HIS A 63 11.47 2.55 -10.12
N GLN A 64 11.03 1.98 -8.99
CA GLN A 64 11.90 1.17 -8.16
C GLN A 64 12.29 -0.15 -8.81
N LYS A 65 11.37 -0.75 -9.58
CA LYS A 65 11.67 -1.95 -10.38
C LYS A 65 12.72 -1.64 -11.44
N LEU A 66 12.55 -0.52 -12.17
CA LEU A 66 13.50 -0.06 -13.19
C LEU A 66 14.88 0.22 -12.59
N SER A 67 14.95 0.94 -11.48
CA SER A 67 16.21 1.24 -10.77
C SER A 67 16.96 -0.04 -10.32
N ILE A 68 16.23 -1.09 -9.91
CA ILE A 68 16.84 -2.38 -9.56
C ILE A 68 17.34 -3.10 -10.82
N MET A 69 16.59 -3.04 -11.93
CA MET A 69 17.00 -3.62 -13.19
C MET A 69 18.25 -2.90 -13.75
N ASP A 70 18.30 -1.57 -13.65
CA ASP A 70 19.47 -0.77 -14.04
C ASP A 70 20.74 -1.21 -13.29
N GLU A 71 20.62 -1.46 -11.98
CA GLU A 71 21.73 -1.98 -11.17
C GLU A 71 22.16 -3.38 -11.62
N GLU A 72 21.23 -4.29 -11.87
CA GLU A 72 21.52 -5.67 -12.28
C GLU A 72 22.12 -5.74 -13.69
N TYR A 73 21.61 -4.95 -14.64
CA TYR A 73 22.13 -4.87 -16.01
C TYR A 73 23.32 -3.93 -16.17
N LYS A 74 23.73 -3.23 -15.10
CA LYS A 74 24.82 -2.25 -15.10
C LYS A 74 24.60 -1.09 -16.10
N TYR A 75 23.36 -0.61 -16.17
CA TYR A 75 23.06 0.59 -16.95
C TYR A 75 23.72 1.82 -16.28
N PRO A 76 24.30 2.80 -17.01
CA PRO A 76 24.22 2.99 -18.46
C PRO A 76 25.33 2.28 -19.28
N ALA A 77 26.25 1.57 -18.62
CA ALA A 77 27.33 0.87 -19.36
C ALA A 77 26.78 -0.16 -20.35
N ASN A 78 25.70 -0.85 -19.98
CA ASN A 78 24.99 -1.80 -20.83
C ASN A 78 23.54 -1.34 -21.00
N ASP A 79 23.16 -0.97 -22.22
CA ASP A 79 21.78 -0.70 -22.56
C ASP A 79 21.04 -2.03 -22.80
N TYR A 80 19.83 -2.15 -22.25
CA TYR A 80 19.01 -3.35 -22.37
C TYR A 80 17.61 -3.04 -22.89
N SER A 81 16.93 -4.05 -23.39
CA SER A 81 15.54 -3.93 -23.82
C SER A 81 14.60 -4.52 -22.79
N LEU A 82 13.44 -3.89 -22.61
CA LEU A 82 12.40 -4.35 -21.70
C LEU A 82 11.01 -4.14 -22.30
N GLN A 83 10.06 -4.98 -21.90
CA GLN A 83 8.66 -4.78 -22.22
C GLN A 83 8.04 -3.80 -21.23
N VAL A 84 7.30 -2.83 -21.77
CA VAL A 84 6.62 -1.80 -21.01
C VAL A 84 5.13 -1.75 -21.37
N SER A 85 4.32 -1.31 -20.44
CA SER A 85 2.94 -0.93 -20.65
C SER A 85 2.92 0.53 -21.12
N MET A 86 2.77 0.75 -22.43
CA MET A 86 2.81 2.08 -23.04
C MET A 86 1.43 2.71 -23.02
N ILE A 87 1.27 3.81 -22.29
CA ILE A 87 0.06 4.65 -22.27
C ILE A 87 0.26 5.88 -23.17
N ASN A 88 -0.81 6.58 -23.53
CA ASN A 88 -0.76 7.76 -24.37
C ASN A 88 -1.66 8.86 -23.80
N VAL A 89 -1.15 9.63 -22.84
CA VAL A 89 -1.89 10.66 -22.11
C VAL A 89 -1.14 11.99 -22.13
N ASP A 90 -1.81 13.07 -21.75
CA ASP A 90 -1.17 14.36 -21.50
C ASP A 90 -0.38 14.36 -20.17
N GLU A 91 0.46 15.38 -19.96
CA GLU A 91 1.33 15.48 -18.79
C GLU A 91 0.57 15.57 -17.46
N GLU A 92 -0.55 16.27 -17.45
CA GLU A 92 -1.37 16.39 -16.23
C GLU A 92 -1.97 15.04 -15.83
N THR A 93 -2.47 14.29 -16.81
CA THR A 93 -2.99 12.93 -16.61
C THR A 93 -1.87 11.95 -16.24
N GLU A 94 -0.68 12.10 -16.80
CA GLU A 94 0.52 11.32 -16.44
C GLU A 94 0.84 11.48 -14.95
N VAL A 95 0.87 12.71 -14.42
CA VAL A 95 1.10 12.98 -12.99
C VAL A 95 -0.01 12.37 -12.12
N LYS A 96 -1.28 12.52 -12.53
CA LYS A 96 -2.42 11.92 -11.81
C LYS A 96 -2.29 10.39 -11.73
N ILE A 97 -1.93 9.73 -12.82
CA ILE A 97 -1.75 8.28 -12.87
C ILE A 97 -0.57 7.87 -11.97
N ASN A 98 0.56 8.59 -12.01
CA ASN A 98 1.70 8.31 -11.13
C ASN A 98 1.31 8.34 -9.65
N ILE A 99 0.58 9.36 -9.22
CA ILE A 99 0.10 9.49 -7.84
C ILE A 99 -0.90 8.37 -7.51
N PHE A 100 -1.86 8.11 -8.40
CA PHE A 100 -2.89 7.09 -8.22
C PHE A 100 -2.31 5.68 -8.05
N LEU A 101 -1.36 5.29 -8.90
CA LEU A 101 -0.69 3.98 -8.83
C LEU A 101 0.11 3.78 -7.53
N ASN A 102 0.47 4.86 -6.87
CA ASN A 102 1.25 4.85 -5.63
C ASN A 102 0.41 5.17 -4.38
N ASN A 103 -0.90 5.39 -4.53
CA ASN A 103 -1.78 5.74 -3.42
C ASN A 103 -2.20 4.50 -2.63
N PRO A 104 -1.77 4.33 -1.37
CA PRO A 104 -2.18 3.18 -0.54
C PRO A 104 -3.70 3.08 -0.37
N ALA A 105 -4.42 4.20 -0.35
CA ALA A 105 -5.89 4.21 -0.22
C ALA A 105 -6.63 3.58 -1.42
N ALA A 106 -5.93 3.39 -2.55
CA ALA A 106 -6.46 2.71 -3.74
C ALA A 106 -6.04 1.24 -3.82
N GLN A 107 -5.30 0.73 -2.81
CA GLN A 107 -4.74 -0.62 -2.80
C GLN A 107 -5.57 -1.46 -1.86
N GLY A 108 -6.49 -1.90 -1.67
CA GLY A 108 -7.21 -2.78 -0.74
C GLY A 108 -6.45 -3.19 0.52
N GLU A 109 -7.11 -3.88 1.39
CA GLU A 109 -6.56 -4.45 2.62
C GLU A 109 -6.49 -5.98 2.51
N TRP A 110 -5.61 -6.59 3.28
CA TRP A 110 -5.50 -8.05 3.34
C TRP A 110 -6.65 -8.65 4.14
N ASP A 111 -7.22 -9.73 3.63
CA ASP A 111 -8.08 -10.62 4.40
C ASP A 111 -7.20 -11.60 5.18
N ASN A 112 -7.11 -11.38 6.49
CA ASN A 112 -6.23 -12.15 7.35
C ASN A 112 -6.69 -13.61 7.51
N GLU A 113 -8.00 -13.87 7.50
CA GLU A 113 -8.52 -15.23 7.59
C GLU A 113 -8.13 -16.03 6.35
N LEU A 114 -8.28 -15.42 5.17
CA LEU A 114 -7.87 -16.04 3.92
C LEU A 114 -6.35 -16.26 3.84
N LEU A 115 -5.54 -15.33 4.37
CA LEU A 115 -4.08 -15.51 4.44
C LEU A 115 -3.68 -16.67 5.34
N GLN A 116 -4.38 -16.88 6.46
CA GLN A 116 -4.18 -18.04 7.33
C GLN A 116 -4.56 -19.33 6.63
N GLU A 117 -5.69 -19.39 5.91
CA GLU A 117 -6.08 -20.53 5.10
C GLU A 117 -5.07 -20.87 4.01
N ILE A 118 -4.51 -19.84 3.34
CA ILE A 118 -3.43 -20.00 2.36
C ILE A 118 -2.20 -20.63 3.01
N LYS A 119 -1.79 -20.17 4.20
CA LYS A 119 -0.64 -20.73 4.92
C LYS A 119 -0.88 -22.21 5.29
N LEU A 120 -2.07 -22.58 5.70
CA LEU A 120 -2.44 -23.97 5.98
C LEU A 120 -2.44 -24.83 4.71
N SER A 121 -2.94 -24.29 3.60
CA SER A 121 -3.03 -25.00 2.32
C SER A 121 -1.67 -25.17 1.64
N TYR A 122 -0.76 -24.24 1.88
CA TYR A 122 0.58 -24.19 1.29
C TYR A 122 1.64 -23.99 2.39
N PRO A 123 1.89 -24.99 3.23
CA PRO A 123 2.78 -24.88 4.40
C PRO A 123 4.22 -24.52 4.04
N ASP A 124 4.67 -24.89 2.84
CA ASP A 124 6.03 -24.61 2.35
C ASP A 124 6.26 -23.15 1.98
N ILE A 125 5.20 -22.35 1.82
CA ILE A 125 5.35 -20.91 1.55
C ILE A 125 5.79 -20.20 2.81
N ASP A 126 6.99 -19.63 2.77
CA ASP A 126 7.51 -18.77 3.84
C ASP A 126 7.05 -17.32 3.60
N PHE A 127 6.08 -16.86 4.38
CA PHE A 127 5.49 -15.52 4.24
C PHE A 127 6.53 -14.41 4.39
N GLN A 128 7.54 -14.59 5.24
CA GLN A 128 8.60 -13.59 5.42
C GLN A 128 9.65 -13.67 4.30
N LYS A 129 10.13 -14.87 3.99
CA LYS A 129 11.20 -15.04 3.01
C LYS A 129 10.72 -14.92 1.57
N ASP A 130 9.56 -15.48 1.26
CA ASP A 130 9.06 -15.55 -0.12
C ASP A 130 8.14 -14.39 -0.46
N LEU A 131 7.25 -14.01 0.47
CA LEU A 131 6.24 -12.98 0.23
C LEU A 131 6.60 -11.61 0.81
N ALA A 132 7.73 -11.53 1.53
CA ALA A 132 8.28 -10.29 2.08
C ALA A 132 7.43 -9.62 3.20
N PHE A 133 6.54 -10.37 3.85
CA PHE A 133 5.90 -9.88 5.07
C PHE A 133 6.95 -9.64 6.14
N ASP A 134 6.78 -8.62 6.97
CA ASP A 134 7.65 -8.40 8.12
C ASP A 134 7.07 -9.07 9.38
N MET A 135 7.81 -8.95 10.48
CA MET A 135 7.40 -9.60 11.74
C MET A 135 6.09 -9.01 12.28
N LEU A 136 5.87 -7.70 12.11
CA LEU A 136 4.64 -7.04 12.56
C LEU A 136 3.43 -7.48 11.69
N ASP A 137 3.63 -7.60 10.38
CA ASP A 137 2.64 -8.16 9.48
C ASP A 137 2.25 -9.57 9.92
N MET A 138 3.24 -10.42 10.22
CA MET A 138 3.02 -11.80 10.66
C MET A 138 2.25 -11.86 11.98
N GLN A 139 2.62 -11.05 12.95
CA GLN A 139 1.90 -10.96 14.23
C GLN A 139 0.46 -10.49 14.04
N TYR A 140 0.22 -9.53 13.14
CA TYR A 140 -1.12 -9.03 12.87
C TYR A 140 -1.98 -10.06 12.14
N ILE A 141 -1.44 -10.73 11.11
CA ILE A 141 -2.16 -11.73 10.31
C ILE A 141 -2.50 -12.97 11.14
N PHE A 142 -1.55 -13.46 11.93
CA PHE A 142 -1.66 -14.72 12.67
C PHE A 142 -2.01 -14.52 14.16
N ALA A 143 -2.40 -13.33 14.59
CA ALA A 143 -2.79 -13.05 15.96
C ALA A 143 -3.91 -14.00 16.41
N GLY A 144 -3.62 -14.82 17.43
CA GLY A 144 -4.57 -15.78 18.01
C GLY A 144 -4.71 -17.11 17.22
N SER A 145 -3.85 -17.36 16.23
CA SER A 145 -3.79 -18.66 15.58
C SER A 145 -2.60 -19.48 16.16
N SER A 146 -2.81 -20.79 16.31
CA SER A 146 -1.75 -21.74 16.73
C SER A 146 -0.59 -21.86 15.72
N LEU A 147 -0.73 -21.25 14.55
CA LEU A 147 0.28 -21.27 13.49
C LEU A 147 1.53 -20.42 13.82
N PHE A 148 1.45 -19.59 14.86
CA PHE A 148 2.53 -18.70 15.26
C PHE A 148 3.28 -19.18 16.53
N ASP A 149 2.71 -20.15 17.27
CA ASP A 149 3.18 -20.53 18.60
C ASP A 149 4.38 -21.51 18.61
N ASP A 150 4.64 -22.27 17.52
CA ASP A 150 5.52 -23.43 17.59
C ASP A 150 7.00 -23.25 17.20
N GLU A 151 7.39 -22.16 16.53
CA GLU A 151 8.79 -22.05 16.06
C GLU A 151 9.60 -20.83 16.54
N ASN A 152 9.01 -19.90 17.28
CA ASN A 152 9.67 -18.63 17.60
C ASN A 152 9.82 -18.28 19.09
N ASP A 153 9.50 -19.19 19.99
CA ASP A 153 9.62 -18.96 21.45
C ASP A 153 11.09 -18.76 21.92
N SER A 154 12.06 -19.11 21.07
CA SER A 154 13.50 -18.96 21.39
C SER A 154 14.11 -17.61 20.93
N LEU A 155 13.39 -16.77 20.18
CA LEU A 155 13.90 -15.49 19.66
C LEU A 155 13.54 -14.28 20.55
N PHE A 156 12.62 -14.45 21.51
CA PHE A 156 12.15 -13.38 22.39
C PHE A 156 12.52 -13.64 23.85
N ASP A 157 13.78 -13.54 24.19
CA ASP A 157 14.27 -13.68 25.58
C ASP A 157 14.27 -12.33 26.35
N THR A 158 13.34 -11.41 26.05
CA THR A 158 13.14 -10.23 26.88
C THR A 158 11.67 -9.87 27.03
N LYS A 159 11.14 -10.10 28.25
CA LYS A 159 9.77 -9.71 28.67
C LYS A 159 9.45 -8.21 28.45
N THR A 160 10.44 -7.38 28.23
CA THR A 160 10.31 -5.94 28.02
C THR A 160 9.88 -5.62 26.59
N GLU A 161 10.45 -6.29 25.59
CA GLU A 161 10.11 -6.08 24.18
C GLU A 161 8.69 -6.60 23.83
N GLN A 162 8.24 -7.68 24.48
CA GLN A 162 6.88 -8.18 24.31
C GLN A 162 5.81 -7.19 24.77
N LYS A 163 6.07 -6.44 25.85
CA LYS A 163 5.13 -5.43 26.37
C LYS A 163 5.01 -4.25 25.41
N ASP A 164 6.13 -3.76 24.90
CA ASP A 164 6.15 -2.64 23.95
C ASP A 164 5.46 -2.99 22.62
N ILE A 165 5.59 -4.23 22.16
CA ILE A 165 4.92 -4.73 20.96
C ILE A 165 3.41 -4.86 21.17
N VAL A 166 2.95 -5.39 22.32
CA VAL A 166 1.53 -5.49 22.66
C VAL A 166 0.91 -4.10 22.74
N ASP A 167 1.59 -3.14 23.37
CA ASP A 167 1.13 -1.77 23.48
C ASP A 167 1.02 -1.09 22.11
N MET A 168 1.99 -1.31 21.20
CA MET A 168 1.95 -0.83 19.80
C MET A 168 0.79 -1.45 19.00
N VAL A 169 0.53 -2.73 19.17
CA VAL A 169 -0.60 -3.43 18.49
C VAL A 169 -1.94 -2.93 19.02
N GLU A 170 -2.06 -2.66 20.33
CA GLU A 170 -3.26 -2.08 20.90
C GLU A 170 -3.49 -0.63 20.43
N GLU A 171 -2.42 0.17 20.31
CA GLU A 171 -2.52 1.52 19.75
C GLU A 171 -2.92 1.49 18.27
N ALA A 172 -2.37 0.57 17.48
CA ALA A 172 -2.76 0.40 16.09
C ALA A 172 -4.25 0.01 15.95
N LYS A 173 -4.72 -0.97 16.75
CA LYS A 173 -6.14 -1.35 16.81
C LYS A 173 -7.04 -0.19 17.22
N LYS A 174 -6.59 0.65 18.15
CA LYS A 174 -7.33 1.84 18.59
C LYS A 174 -7.39 2.90 17.50
N ALA A 175 -6.30 3.07 16.74
CA ALA A 175 -6.25 3.97 15.58
C ALA A 175 -7.19 3.51 14.47
N ASP A 176 -7.25 2.22 14.19
CA ASP A 176 -8.13 1.66 13.15
C ASP A 176 -9.61 1.72 13.56
N ARG A 177 -9.92 1.45 14.83
CA ARG A 177 -11.28 1.69 15.39
C ARG A 177 -11.70 3.16 15.27
N LEU A 178 -10.77 4.08 15.51
CA LEU A 178 -11.03 5.52 15.39
C LEU A 178 -11.24 5.93 13.91
N LYS A 179 -10.48 5.34 12.97
CA LYS A 179 -10.70 5.56 11.53
C LYS A 179 -12.05 5.01 11.07
N ALA A 180 -12.41 3.80 11.51
CA ALA A 180 -13.70 3.18 11.21
C ALA A 180 -14.86 4.01 11.76
N ALA A 181 -14.75 4.51 13.01
CA ALA A 181 -15.76 5.38 13.62
C ALA A 181 -15.92 6.71 12.85
N ARG A 182 -14.81 7.34 12.44
CA ARG A 182 -14.82 8.56 11.61
C ARG A 182 -15.41 8.32 10.22
N GLN A 183 -15.16 7.14 9.63
CA GLN A 183 -15.75 6.78 8.36
C GLN A 183 -17.25 6.55 8.49
N ALA A 184 -17.70 5.81 9.53
CA ALA A 184 -19.12 5.62 9.81
C ALA A 184 -19.86 6.96 10.05
N GLU A 185 -19.23 7.90 10.77
CA GLU A 185 -19.78 9.24 10.98
C GLU A 185 -19.91 10.03 9.66
N ARG A 186 -18.90 9.94 8.78
CA ARG A 186 -18.95 10.56 7.43
C ARG A 186 -20.06 9.96 6.57
N ASP A 187 -20.25 8.65 6.66
CA ASP A 187 -21.26 7.95 5.88
C ASP A 187 -22.68 8.26 6.42
N MET A 188 -22.84 8.38 7.74
CA MET A 188 -24.07 8.90 8.36
C MET A 188 -24.39 10.33 7.90
N ARG A 189 -23.41 11.23 7.90
CA ARG A 189 -23.60 12.61 7.42
C ARG A 189 -23.95 12.66 5.93
N LYS A 190 -23.39 11.74 5.12
CA LYS A 190 -23.74 11.63 3.69
C LYS A 190 -25.16 11.08 3.49
N ALA A 191 -25.61 10.16 4.35
CA ALA A 191 -26.95 9.63 4.30
C ALA A 191 -27.99 10.69 4.73
N ASP A 192 -27.69 11.48 5.76
CA ASP A 192 -28.53 12.61 6.20
C ASP A 192 -28.64 13.72 5.14
N ASN A 193 -27.56 13.97 4.40
CA ASN A 193 -27.57 14.95 3.28
C ASN A 193 -28.36 14.49 2.03
N ARG A 194 -28.85 13.27 2.01
CA ARG A 194 -29.71 12.75 0.92
C ARG A 194 -31.19 12.86 1.17
N SER A 195 -31.63 13.17 2.37
CA SER A 195 -33.04 13.43 2.67
C SER A 195 -33.32 14.93 2.61
N ASP A 196 -34.12 15.31 1.61
CA ASP A 196 -34.49 16.64 1.19
C ASP A 196 -34.91 17.65 2.27
N ASN A 197 -34.50 18.88 2.09
CA ASN A 197 -35.16 20.17 2.35
C ASN A 197 -35.67 20.53 3.75
N ASP A 198 -35.37 19.82 4.82
CA ASP A 198 -35.74 20.22 6.20
C ASP A 198 -34.53 20.66 7.05
N TYR A 199 -33.56 21.28 6.42
CA TYR A 199 -32.24 21.57 7.02
C TYR A 199 -32.21 22.70 8.03
N GLN A 200 -33.20 23.61 8.05
CA GLN A 200 -33.15 24.74 8.96
C GLN A 200 -33.80 24.51 10.33
N ALA A 201 -34.64 23.51 10.48
CA ALA A 201 -35.33 23.25 11.73
C ALA A 201 -34.58 22.35 12.74
N LYS A 202 -33.53 21.64 12.30
CA LYS A 202 -32.79 20.67 13.14
C LYS A 202 -31.53 21.19 13.83
N TYR A 203 -31.07 22.39 13.48
CA TYR A 203 -29.81 22.93 14.05
C TYR A 203 -29.95 23.62 15.38
N ASP A 204 -31.17 23.91 15.83
CA ASP A 204 -31.39 24.66 17.07
C ASP A 204 -31.40 23.80 18.35
N ASP A 205 -31.34 22.47 18.24
CA ASP A 205 -31.50 21.57 19.42
C ASP A 205 -30.24 20.81 19.86
N TYR A 206 -29.07 21.03 19.25
CA TYR A 206 -27.85 20.35 19.70
C TYR A 206 -26.96 21.25 20.57
N THR A 207 -27.14 21.16 21.86
CA THR A 207 -26.19 21.70 22.84
C THR A 207 -25.05 20.70 23.05
N LEU A 208 -23.83 21.01 22.60
CA LEU A 208 -22.65 20.21 22.86
C LEU A 208 -22.15 20.53 24.27
N THR A 209 -22.37 19.63 25.22
CA THR A 209 -21.80 19.76 26.58
C THR A 209 -20.43 19.09 26.61
N LEU A 210 -19.35 19.89 26.65
CA LEU A 210 -18.02 19.41 26.91
C LEU A 210 -17.79 19.24 28.40
N VAL A 211 -17.67 18.01 28.87
CA VAL A 211 -17.31 17.69 30.26
C VAL A 211 -15.81 17.47 30.33
N PHE A 212 -15.11 18.35 31.04
CA PHE A 212 -13.68 18.19 31.31
C PHE A 212 -13.49 17.51 32.65
N GLU A 213 -12.79 16.39 32.69
CA GLU A 213 -12.48 15.65 33.93
C GLU A 213 -11.43 16.32 34.82
N ASN A 214 -10.85 17.44 34.38
CA ASN A 214 -9.73 18.07 35.10
C ASN A 214 -10.00 19.53 35.42
N ASN A 215 -10.03 19.86 36.68
CA ASN A 215 -10.24 21.22 37.22
C ASN A 215 -9.13 22.23 36.88
N ALA A 216 -8.03 21.79 36.26
CA ALA A 216 -6.92 22.64 35.88
C ALA A 216 -7.13 23.44 34.55
N ALA A 217 -8.22 23.20 33.85
CA ALA A 217 -8.53 23.86 32.57
C ALA A 217 -9.56 25.02 32.75
N LYS A 218 -9.81 25.49 33.99
CA LYS A 218 -10.70 26.62 34.28
C LYS A 218 -9.94 27.85 34.72
N GLN A 219 -8.89 28.24 33.96
CA GLN A 219 -8.34 29.60 34.08
C GLN A 219 -8.13 30.18 32.68
#